data_a5c4ec2e8540eec0c0062ba3adfe1876
#
_entry.id   a5c4ec2e8540eec0c0062ba3adfe1876
#
_cell.length_a   1.000
_cell.length_b   1.000
_cell.length_c   1.000
_cell.angle_alpha   90.00
_cell.angle_beta   90.00
_cell.angle_gamma   90.00
#
_symmetry.space_group_name_H-M   'P 1'
#
loop_
_entity.id
_entity.type
_entity.pdbx_description
1 polymer ?
#
loop_
_entity_poly.entity_id
_entity_poly.type
_entity_poly.pdbx_seq_one_letter_code
_entity_poly.pdbx_strand_id
1 'polypeptide(L)'
;DQWMVMAAHDAHEDLAHMLRTGFGSSASVTEQTDGWARFDVEGENTVAMFERLCPLDAKAMISNSVSRSAIEHLGCLVICSSAGYKFSVLCPRSSAASLHHALCTAAKGLR
;
A
#
# COMPACT_ATOMS: atom_id res chain seq x y z
N ASP A 1 0.96 -2.63 19.85
CA ASP A 1 0.82 -1.75 18.68
C ASP A 1 1.93 -2.03 17.68
N GLN A 2 1.59 -1.98 16.42
CA GLN A 2 2.54 -2.15 15.33
C GLN A 2 2.51 -0.95 14.40
N TRP A 3 3.69 -0.58 13.92
CA TRP A 3 3.85 0.53 12.99
C TRP A 3 4.63 0.05 11.78
N MET A 4 4.26 0.50 10.60
CA MET A 4 5.04 0.30 9.38
C MET A 4 5.66 1.64 9.02
N VAL A 5 7.00 1.67 8.98
CA VAL A 5 7.75 2.86 8.58
C VAL A 5 8.25 2.66 7.17
N MET A 6 7.96 3.60 6.29
CA MET A 6 8.33 3.56 4.88
C MET A 6 9.14 4.79 4.52
N ALA A 7 10.19 4.59 3.73
CA ALA A 7 11.02 5.68 3.24
C ALA A 7 11.59 5.36 1.86
N ALA A 8 12.05 6.37 1.15
CA ALA A 8 12.67 6.18 -0.16
C ALA A 8 13.96 5.35 -0.01
N HIS A 9 14.08 4.26 -0.76
CA HIS A 9 15.20 3.33 -0.67
C HIS A 9 16.54 4.01 -0.97
N ASP A 10 16.62 4.78 -2.03
CA ASP A 10 17.84 5.49 -2.46
C ASP A 10 18.35 6.50 -1.42
N ALA A 11 17.47 7.06 -0.61
CA ALA A 11 17.85 8.01 0.45
C ALA A 11 18.09 7.32 1.81
N HIS A 12 17.54 6.14 2.02
CA HIS A 12 17.50 5.47 3.33
C HIS A 12 17.71 3.96 3.22
N GLU A 13 18.82 3.53 2.61
CA GLU A 13 19.15 2.10 2.49
C GLU A 13 19.22 1.40 3.83
N ASP A 14 19.77 2.08 4.83
CA ASP A 14 19.96 1.54 6.18
C ASP A 14 18.85 1.94 7.14
N LEU A 15 17.63 2.09 6.65
CA LEU A 15 16.50 2.55 7.47
C LEU A 15 16.32 1.71 8.74
N ALA A 16 16.37 0.38 8.63
CA ALA A 16 16.18 -0.50 9.79
C ALA A 16 17.26 -0.27 10.86
N HIS A 17 18.51 -0.09 10.45
CA HIS A 17 19.61 0.20 11.37
C HIS A 17 19.43 1.56 12.04
N MET A 18 19.06 2.59 11.27
CA MET A 18 18.79 3.93 11.81
C MET A 18 17.69 3.91 12.84
N LEU A 19 16.60 3.17 12.56
CA LEU A 19 15.47 3.07 13.48
C LEU A 19 15.82 2.28 14.74
N ARG A 20 16.60 1.19 14.62
CA ARG A 20 17.05 0.43 15.78
C ARG A 20 17.91 1.29 16.70
N THR A 21 18.80 2.08 16.13
CA THR A 21 19.66 2.99 16.88
C THR A 21 18.83 4.07 17.58
N GLY A 22 17.85 4.65 16.89
CA GLY A 22 17.01 5.72 17.43
C GLY A 22 16.06 5.24 18.52
N PHE A 23 15.44 4.07 18.34
CA PHE A 23 14.47 3.54 19.30
C PHE A 23 15.10 2.81 20.46
N GLY A 24 16.30 2.24 20.29
CA GLY A 24 16.97 1.47 21.33
C GLY A 24 16.09 0.32 21.83
N SER A 25 15.87 0.27 23.14
CA SER A 25 15.04 -0.77 23.77
C SER A 25 13.54 -0.44 23.74
N SER A 26 13.14 0.74 23.24
CA SER A 26 11.75 1.18 23.24
C SER A 26 10.88 0.42 22.21
N ALA A 27 11.49 -0.12 21.17
CA ALA A 27 10.78 -0.83 20.11
C ALA A 27 11.67 -1.88 19.45
N SER A 28 11.03 -2.93 18.93
CA SER A 28 11.69 -3.92 18.07
C SER A 28 11.50 -3.54 16.62
N VAL A 29 12.57 -3.58 15.84
CA VAL A 29 12.55 -3.20 14.42
C VAL A 29 12.86 -4.43 13.56
N THR A 30 12.00 -4.75 12.61
CA THR A 30 12.19 -5.82 11.65
C THR A 30 12.11 -5.25 10.24
N GLU A 31 13.13 -5.48 9.44
CA GLU A 31 13.13 -5.05 8.05
C GLU A 31 12.19 -5.94 7.22
N GLN A 32 11.29 -5.29 6.47
CA GLN A 32 10.29 -5.97 5.64
C GLN A 32 10.39 -5.58 4.17
N THR A 33 11.48 -4.98 3.75
CA THR A 33 11.66 -4.42 2.39
C THR A 33 11.32 -5.44 1.30
N ASP A 34 11.80 -6.67 1.42
CA ASP A 34 11.57 -7.71 0.43
C ASP A 34 10.31 -8.55 0.71
N GLY A 35 9.60 -8.26 1.77
CA GLY A 35 8.37 -8.97 2.14
C GLY A 35 7.10 -8.42 1.52
N TRP A 36 7.16 -7.21 0.96
CA TRP A 36 6.00 -6.49 0.44
C TRP A 36 6.20 -6.05 -1.00
N ALA A 37 5.11 -6.04 -1.74
CA ALA A 37 5.04 -5.44 -3.07
C ALA A 37 4.15 -4.20 -3.00
N ARG A 38 4.49 -3.17 -3.79
CA ARG A 38 3.75 -1.93 -3.85
C ARG A 38 3.35 -1.61 -5.28
N PHE A 39 2.09 -1.24 -5.45
CA PHE A 39 1.55 -0.78 -6.73
C PHE A 39 0.97 0.60 -6.56
N ASP A 40 1.45 1.56 -7.33
CA ASP A 40 0.90 2.91 -7.34
C ASP A 40 -0.13 3.01 -8.46
N VAL A 41 -1.30 3.53 -8.12
CA VAL A 41 -2.43 3.69 -9.04
C VAL A 41 -2.85 5.14 -9.01
N GLU A 42 -2.92 5.78 -10.17
CA GLU A 42 -3.35 7.17 -10.26
C GLU A 42 -4.22 7.41 -11.48
N GLY A 43 -5.10 8.39 -11.40
CA GLY A 43 -6.00 8.76 -12.46
C GLY A 43 -7.37 9.17 -11.95
N GLU A 44 -8.18 9.73 -12.84
CA GLU A 44 -9.52 10.23 -12.50
C GLU A 44 -10.50 9.12 -12.13
N ASN A 45 -10.28 7.90 -12.65
CA ASN A 45 -11.19 6.76 -12.43
C ASN A 45 -10.71 5.82 -11.32
N THR A 46 -9.73 6.23 -10.52
CA THR A 46 -9.15 5.37 -9.48
C THR A 46 -10.16 4.98 -8.41
N VAL A 47 -10.99 5.92 -7.97
CA VAL A 47 -12.04 5.62 -6.98
C VAL A 47 -13.03 4.58 -7.52
N ALA A 48 -13.49 4.76 -8.76
CA ALA A 48 -14.40 3.80 -9.39
C ALA A 48 -13.77 2.41 -9.51
N MET A 49 -12.47 2.34 -9.78
CA MET A 49 -11.75 1.08 -9.81
C MET A 49 -11.78 0.38 -8.45
N PHE A 50 -11.50 1.09 -7.38
CA PHE A 50 -11.50 0.51 -6.03
C PHE A 50 -12.90 0.09 -5.58
N GLU A 51 -13.93 0.79 -5.97
CA GLU A 51 -15.32 0.39 -5.68
C GLU A 51 -15.66 -0.99 -6.25
N ARG A 52 -15.03 -1.37 -7.36
CA ARG A 52 -15.21 -2.69 -7.97
C ARG A 52 -14.33 -3.77 -7.36
N LEU A 53 -13.18 -3.38 -6.81
CA LEU A 53 -12.15 -4.33 -6.35
C LEU A 53 -12.34 -4.79 -4.92
N CYS A 54 -12.79 -3.91 -4.03
CA CYS A 54 -12.74 -4.20 -2.61
C CYS A 54 -13.81 -3.41 -1.83
N PRO A 55 -14.12 -3.84 -0.59
CA PRO A 55 -15.12 -3.20 0.24
C PRO A 55 -14.64 -1.88 0.88
N LEU A 56 -13.60 -1.28 0.33
CA LEU A 56 -13.02 -0.04 0.81
C LEU A 56 -13.84 1.16 0.30
N ASP A 57 -14.17 2.09 1.18
CA ASP A 57 -14.77 3.36 0.78
C ASP A 57 -13.67 4.33 0.33
N ALA A 58 -13.14 4.10 -0.87
CA ALA A 58 -12.07 4.90 -1.42
C ALA A 58 -12.48 6.37 -1.65
N LYS A 59 -13.76 6.60 -1.90
CA LYS A 59 -14.30 7.95 -2.09
C LYS A 59 -14.18 8.79 -0.82
N ALA A 60 -14.32 8.16 0.35
CA ALA A 60 -14.23 8.85 1.63
C ALA A 60 -12.80 8.99 2.15
N MET A 61 -11.81 8.36 1.52
CA MET A 61 -10.43 8.46 1.96
C MET A 61 -9.86 9.85 1.74
N ILE A 62 -9.24 10.39 2.76
CA ILE A 62 -8.53 11.67 2.68
C ILE A 62 -7.06 11.45 2.35
N SER A 63 -6.39 12.50 1.87
CA SER A 63 -4.96 12.42 1.56
C SER A 63 -4.17 12.08 2.82
N ASN A 64 -3.14 11.26 2.66
CA ASN A 64 -2.28 10.76 3.75
C ASN A 64 -2.98 9.84 4.74
N SER A 65 -4.01 9.14 4.30
CA SER A 65 -4.69 8.11 5.10
C SER A 65 -4.35 6.71 4.61
N VAL A 66 -4.51 5.73 5.50
CA VAL A 66 -4.23 4.32 5.21
C VAL A 66 -5.41 3.48 5.71
N SER A 67 -5.77 2.47 4.95
CA SER A 67 -6.79 1.51 5.35
C SER A 67 -6.38 0.09 4.99
N ARG A 68 -6.79 -0.87 5.82
CA ARG A 68 -6.67 -2.29 5.48
C ARG A 68 -7.85 -2.69 4.64
N SER A 69 -7.61 -3.57 3.66
CA SER A 69 -8.68 -4.10 2.82
C SER A 69 -8.29 -5.48 2.28
N ALA A 70 -9.14 -6.04 1.44
CA ALA A 70 -8.86 -7.28 0.74
C ALA A 70 -9.29 -7.14 -0.72
N ILE A 71 -8.41 -7.53 -1.63
CA ILE A 71 -8.68 -7.56 -3.06
C ILE A 71 -8.59 -9.02 -3.49
N GLU A 72 -9.70 -9.59 -3.98
CA GLU A 72 -9.80 -11.02 -4.33
C GLU A 72 -9.31 -11.93 -3.19
N HIS A 73 -9.74 -11.62 -1.96
CA HIS A 73 -9.34 -12.34 -0.73
C HIS A 73 -7.87 -12.15 -0.32
N LEU A 74 -7.11 -11.32 -1.03
CA LEU A 74 -5.72 -11.01 -0.68
C LEU A 74 -5.70 -9.82 0.26
N GLY A 75 -5.19 -10.01 1.47
CA GLY A 75 -5.04 -8.91 2.44
C GLY A 75 -4.08 -7.85 1.91
N CYS A 76 -4.48 -6.60 1.97
CA CYS A 76 -3.65 -5.49 1.51
C CYS A 76 -3.83 -4.24 2.36
N LEU A 77 -2.88 -3.31 2.20
CA LEU A 77 -2.96 -1.96 2.75
C LEU A 77 -3.16 -1.00 1.58
N VAL A 78 -4.09 -0.08 1.73
CA VAL A 78 -4.34 0.95 0.72
C VAL A 78 -4.01 2.30 1.33
N ILE A 79 -3.08 3.00 0.71
CA ILE A 79 -2.63 4.33 1.12
C ILE A 79 -3.19 5.33 0.12
N CYS A 80 -3.88 6.36 0.62
CA CYS A 80 -4.34 7.47 -0.20
C CYS A 80 -3.30 8.57 -0.16
N SER A 81 -2.61 8.80 -1.26
CA SER A 81 -1.61 9.87 -1.37
C SER A 81 -2.23 11.18 -1.81
N SER A 82 -3.22 11.12 -2.70
CA SER A 82 -3.97 12.27 -3.17
C SER A 82 -5.43 11.87 -3.29
N ALA A 83 -6.28 12.50 -2.49
CA ALA A 83 -7.71 12.15 -2.40
C ALA A 83 -8.38 12.10 -3.78
N GLY A 84 -9.03 10.98 -4.07
CA GLY A 84 -9.74 10.77 -5.33
C GLY A 84 -8.89 10.50 -6.55
N TYR A 85 -7.56 10.57 -6.44
CA TYR A 85 -6.67 10.51 -7.60
C TYR A 85 -5.55 9.48 -7.49
N LYS A 86 -4.79 9.49 -6.40
CA LYS A 86 -3.58 8.65 -6.28
C LYS A 86 -3.62 7.78 -5.03
N PHE A 87 -3.43 6.48 -5.24
CA PHE A 87 -3.42 5.48 -4.19
C PHE A 87 -2.24 4.54 -4.37
N SER A 88 -1.77 3.98 -3.27
CA SER A 88 -0.76 2.91 -3.28
C SER A 88 -1.35 1.69 -2.60
N VAL A 89 -1.16 0.53 -3.21
CA VAL A 89 -1.62 -0.74 -2.67
C VAL A 89 -0.40 -1.59 -2.31
N LEU A 90 -0.35 -2.02 -1.05
CA LEU A 90 0.72 -2.89 -0.57
C LEU A 90 0.16 -4.26 -0.23
N CYS A 91 0.84 -5.30 -0.69
CA CYS A 91 0.47 -6.68 -0.36
C CYS A 91 1.73 -7.49 -0.04
N PRO A 92 1.60 -8.64 0.62
CA PRO A 92 2.71 -9.57 0.75
C PRO A 92 3.26 -9.93 -0.63
N ARG A 93 4.57 -10.05 -0.73
CA ARG A 93 5.25 -10.32 -2.00
C ARG A 93 4.71 -11.56 -2.72
N SER A 94 4.34 -12.59 -1.97
CA SER A 94 3.77 -13.82 -2.53
C SER A 94 2.46 -13.61 -3.29
N SER A 95 1.76 -12.52 -3.01
CA SER A 95 0.48 -12.17 -3.65
C SER A 95 0.62 -11.16 -4.78
N ALA A 96 1.84 -10.71 -5.09
CA ALA A 96 2.08 -9.60 -6.02
C ALA A 96 1.50 -9.86 -7.42
N ALA A 97 1.73 -11.05 -7.98
CA ALA A 97 1.23 -11.37 -9.33
C ALA A 97 -0.29 -11.36 -9.40
N SER A 98 -0.95 -11.94 -8.40
CA SER A 98 -2.42 -11.98 -8.32
C SER A 98 -3.01 -10.59 -8.15
N LEU A 99 -2.41 -9.77 -7.30
CA LEU A 99 -2.86 -8.39 -7.10
C LEU A 99 -2.68 -7.56 -8.37
N HIS A 100 -1.52 -7.66 -9.01
CA HIS A 100 -1.26 -6.96 -10.27
C HIS A 100 -2.31 -7.30 -11.32
N HIS A 101 -2.62 -8.60 -11.47
CA HIS A 101 -3.64 -9.05 -12.42
C HIS A 101 -5.01 -8.45 -12.10
N ALA A 102 -5.41 -8.45 -10.84
CA ALA A 102 -6.68 -7.88 -10.41
C ALA A 102 -6.77 -6.38 -10.68
N LEU A 103 -5.71 -5.64 -10.39
CA LEU A 103 -5.66 -4.20 -10.64
C LEU A 103 -5.75 -3.89 -12.14
N CYS A 104 -5.00 -4.60 -12.96
CA CYS A 104 -5.01 -4.41 -14.42
C CYS A 104 -6.37 -4.75 -15.02
N THR A 105 -6.99 -5.83 -14.56
CA THR A 105 -8.32 -6.26 -15.04
C THR A 105 -9.37 -5.21 -14.70
N ALA A 106 -9.36 -4.69 -13.48
CA ALA A 106 -10.30 -3.64 -13.07
C ALA A 106 -10.08 -2.35 -13.85
N ALA A 107 -8.83 -1.96 -14.08
CA ALA A 107 -8.49 -0.76 -14.84
C ALA A 107 -8.97 -0.86 -16.29
N LYS A 108 -8.83 -2.02 -16.92
CA LYS A 108 -9.32 -2.26 -18.29
C LYS A 108 -10.84 -2.15 -18.37
N GLY A 109 -11.56 -2.58 -17.36
CA GLY A 109 -13.01 -2.52 -17.31
C GLY A 109 -13.58 -1.10 -17.23
N LEU A 110 -12.75 -0.10 -16.98
CA LEU A 110 -13.16 1.31 -16.87
C LEU A 110 -12.90 2.14 -18.13
N ARG A 111 -12.37 1.51 -19.14
CA ARG A 111 -12.09 2.19 -20.42
C ARG A 111 -13.34 2.28 -21.29
#